data_65cfbf81728646decfa998055eebcfbb
#
_entry.id   65cfbf81728646decfa998055eebcfbb
#
_cell.length_a   1.000
_cell.length_b   1.000
_cell.length_c   1.000
_cell.angle_alpha   90.00
_cell.angle_beta   90.00
_cell.angle_gamma   90.00
#
_symmetry.space_group_name_H-M   'P 1'
#
loop_
_entity.id
_entity.type
_entity.pdbx_description
1 polymer ?
#
loop_
_entity_poly.entity_id
_entity_poly.type
_entity_poly.pdbx_seq_one_letter_code
_entity_poly.pdbx_strand_id
1 'polypeptide(L)'
;EDTLFRGNRTTKKNAEHFSAFNSYNYPPLAKAGVHIKYFRSSIHYPAVGTKLRVRTNIDQNIAILKLFPGITEHTVNAILQIPGLKAVVLESFGAGNAPRKMWFYNALKDATDRGILIVNKSQCSTGSVEMGRYETSLNLMSAGVMSGYDCTTEAIVTKLMYLLGECDSQDAIKHQLSVSMCGEMTGS
;
A
#
# COMPACT_ATOMS: atom_id res chain seq x y z
N GLU A 1 -16.21 -19.55 2.25
CA GLU A 1 -15.71 -19.75 3.62
C GLU A 1 -16.40 -18.74 4.54
N ASP A 2 -17.47 -19.03 5.12
CA ASP A 2 -18.33 -18.29 6.06
C ASP A 2 -17.61 -17.28 7.00
N THR A 3 -16.68 -16.50 6.44
CA THR A 3 -15.79 -15.61 7.19
C THR A 3 -15.95 -14.18 6.71
N LEU A 4 -16.19 -13.25 7.64
CA LEU A 4 -16.26 -11.83 7.39
C LEU A 4 -14.88 -11.21 7.58
N PHE A 5 -14.32 -10.61 6.55
CA PHE A 5 -13.06 -9.88 6.56
C PHE A 5 -13.27 -8.36 6.52
N ARG A 6 -12.27 -7.62 6.99
CA ARG A 6 -12.20 -6.16 6.78
C ARG A 6 -11.83 -5.89 5.32
N GLY A 7 -12.66 -5.14 4.58
CA GLY A 7 -12.50 -4.95 3.14
C GLY A 7 -11.14 -4.38 2.72
N ASN A 8 -10.63 -3.34 3.42
CA ASN A 8 -9.34 -2.72 3.12
C ASN A 8 -8.11 -3.51 3.61
N ARG A 9 -8.32 -4.71 4.18
CA ARG A 9 -7.27 -5.68 4.57
C ARG A 9 -7.33 -6.96 3.76
N THR A 10 -8.20 -7.01 2.75
CA THR A 10 -8.57 -8.22 2.02
C THR A 10 -8.14 -8.10 0.58
N THR A 11 -7.59 -9.18 0.03
CA THR A 11 -7.24 -9.30 -1.39
C THR A 11 -7.82 -10.57 -1.99
N LYS A 12 -8.09 -10.55 -3.30
CA LYS A 12 -8.55 -11.71 -4.04
C LYS A 12 -7.38 -12.65 -4.33
N LYS A 13 -7.44 -13.87 -3.79
CA LYS A 13 -6.37 -14.87 -3.93
C LYS A 13 -6.63 -15.96 -4.96
N ASN A 14 -7.89 -16.12 -5.37
CA ASN A 14 -8.28 -17.21 -6.27
C ASN A 14 -9.37 -16.75 -7.25
N ALA A 15 -9.26 -17.18 -8.50
CA ALA A 15 -10.20 -16.85 -9.56
C ALA A 15 -11.34 -17.89 -9.73
N GLU A 16 -11.14 -19.13 -9.26
CA GLU A 16 -12.05 -20.25 -9.54
C GLU A 16 -12.82 -20.75 -8.30
N HIS A 17 -12.18 -20.75 -7.13
CA HIS A 17 -12.78 -21.30 -5.92
C HIS A 17 -13.61 -20.29 -5.13
N PHE A 18 -14.63 -20.77 -4.41
CA PHE A 18 -15.44 -19.95 -3.50
C PHE A 18 -14.61 -19.31 -2.38
N SER A 19 -13.50 -19.96 -1.94
CA SER A 19 -12.48 -19.34 -1.08
C SER A 19 -11.63 -18.33 -1.85
N ALA A 20 -12.28 -17.30 -2.41
CA ALA A 20 -11.68 -16.38 -3.37
C ALA A 20 -10.92 -15.22 -2.72
N PHE A 21 -11.24 -14.87 -1.49
CA PHE A 21 -10.66 -13.74 -0.76
C PHE A 21 -9.92 -14.19 0.49
N ASN A 22 -8.90 -13.42 0.90
CA ASN A 22 -8.21 -13.62 2.18
C ASN A 22 -7.71 -12.30 2.76
N SER A 23 -7.61 -12.25 4.09
CA SER A 23 -6.99 -11.17 4.86
C SER A 23 -5.75 -11.74 5.54
N TYR A 24 -4.57 -11.54 4.94
CA TYR A 24 -3.35 -12.21 5.36
C TYR A 24 -2.72 -11.60 6.62
N ASN A 25 -2.84 -10.28 6.77
CA ASN A 25 -2.18 -9.52 7.85
C ASN A 25 -3.19 -8.98 8.89
N TYR A 26 -4.45 -9.38 8.79
CA TYR A 26 -5.47 -8.92 9.75
C TYR A 26 -6.45 -10.05 10.05
N PRO A 27 -6.81 -10.26 11.34
CA PRO A 27 -7.74 -11.31 11.71
C PRO A 27 -9.15 -11.07 11.15
N PRO A 28 -9.98 -12.11 11.00
CA PRO A 28 -11.36 -11.95 10.59
C PRO A 28 -12.18 -11.15 11.61
N LEU A 29 -13.26 -10.54 11.15
CA LEU A 29 -14.20 -9.78 11.99
C LEU A 29 -15.28 -10.71 12.57
N ALA A 30 -15.69 -11.73 11.81
CA ALA A 30 -16.65 -12.73 12.25
C ALA A 30 -16.50 -14.02 11.44
N LYS A 31 -17.03 -15.10 11.99
CA LYS A 31 -17.19 -16.38 11.30
C LYS A 31 -18.63 -16.89 11.50
N ALA A 32 -19.29 -17.20 10.40
CA ALA A 32 -20.61 -17.83 10.40
C ALA A 32 -20.45 -19.36 10.58
N GLY A 33 -21.38 -19.93 11.32
CA GLY A 33 -21.55 -21.36 11.56
C GLY A 33 -23.00 -21.56 11.96
N VAL A 34 -23.32 -22.50 12.85
CA VAL A 34 -24.64 -22.61 13.48
C VAL A 34 -24.99 -21.28 14.20
N HIS A 35 -23.97 -20.64 14.77
CA HIS A 35 -24.04 -19.30 15.33
C HIS A 35 -22.94 -18.42 14.73
N ILE A 36 -23.20 -17.10 14.62
CA ILE A 36 -22.19 -16.14 14.17
C ILE A 36 -21.29 -15.80 15.37
N LYS A 37 -19.99 -16.11 15.23
CA LYS A 37 -18.96 -15.73 16.20
C LYS A 37 -18.29 -14.44 15.76
N TYR A 38 -18.43 -13.37 16.55
CA TYR A 38 -17.77 -12.08 16.32
C TYR A 38 -16.43 -12.00 17.05
N PHE A 39 -15.40 -11.49 16.36
CA PHE A 39 -14.08 -11.19 16.93
C PHE A 39 -14.02 -9.69 17.26
N ARG A 40 -14.62 -9.33 18.39
CA ARG A 40 -14.89 -7.92 18.75
C ARG A 40 -13.65 -7.05 18.83
N SER A 41 -12.48 -7.60 19.20
CA SER A 41 -11.19 -6.89 19.20
C SER A 41 -10.70 -6.47 17.80
N SER A 42 -11.21 -7.12 16.76
CA SER A 42 -10.86 -6.82 15.37
C SER A 42 -11.86 -5.87 14.69
N ILE A 43 -12.99 -5.58 15.34
CA ILE A 43 -14.04 -4.72 14.79
C ILE A 43 -13.76 -3.27 15.23
N HIS A 44 -13.67 -2.37 14.24
CA HIS A 44 -13.62 -0.94 14.53
C HIS A 44 -15.02 -0.41 14.82
N TYR A 45 -15.18 0.20 15.98
CA TYR A 45 -16.41 0.89 16.35
C TYR A 45 -16.16 2.41 16.31
N PRO A 46 -16.86 3.16 15.45
CA PRO A 46 -16.70 4.61 15.42
C PRO A 46 -17.16 5.22 16.75
N ALA A 47 -16.60 6.37 17.13
CA ALA A 47 -17.03 7.10 18.30
C ALA A 47 -18.53 7.48 18.21
N VAL A 48 -19.20 7.51 19.35
CA VAL A 48 -20.62 7.89 19.40
C VAL A 48 -20.80 9.31 18.84
N GLY A 49 -21.79 9.48 17.96
CA GLY A 49 -22.08 10.76 17.30
C GLY A 49 -21.21 11.05 16.06
N THR A 50 -20.32 10.15 15.66
CA THR A 50 -19.58 10.28 14.39
C THR A 50 -20.56 10.29 13.21
N LYS A 51 -20.50 11.35 12.39
CA LYS A 51 -21.31 11.47 11.16
C LYS A 51 -20.54 10.96 9.97
N LEU A 52 -21.23 10.25 9.07
CA LEU A 52 -20.66 9.86 7.77
C LEU A 52 -20.29 11.12 6.97
N ARG A 53 -19.04 11.16 6.48
CA ARG A 53 -18.56 12.15 5.53
C ARG A 53 -18.18 11.45 4.24
N VAL A 54 -18.84 11.82 3.16
CA VAL A 54 -18.48 11.32 1.82
C VAL A 54 -17.49 12.27 1.19
N ARG A 55 -16.38 11.73 0.68
CA ARG A 55 -15.34 12.44 -0.06
C ARG A 55 -15.27 11.83 -1.45
N THR A 56 -15.38 12.66 -2.48
CA THR A 56 -15.48 12.20 -3.87
C THR A 56 -14.34 12.69 -4.75
N ASN A 57 -13.46 13.52 -4.20
CA ASN A 57 -12.30 14.01 -4.94
C ASN A 57 -11.19 12.93 -4.93
N ILE A 58 -10.99 12.28 -6.06
CA ILE A 58 -10.05 11.17 -6.24
C ILE A 58 -9.12 11.46 -7.40
N ASP A 59 -7.82 11.38 -7.18
CA ASP A 59 -6.81 11.52 -8.23
C ASP A 59 -6.30 10.13 -8.66
N GLN A 60 -6.39 9.84 -9.96
CA GLN A 60 -6.05 8.54 -10.55
C GLN A 60 -4.64 8.50 -11.16
N ASN A 61 -3.85 9.55 -11.05
CA ASN A 61 -2.50 9.64 -11.62
C ASN A 61 -1.47 8.81 -10.84
N ILE A 62 -1.71 7.50 -10.77
CA ILE A 62 -0.92 6.52 -10.02
C ILE A 62 -0.50 5.39 -10.97
N ALA A 63 0.71 4.87 -10.77
CA ALA A 63 1.18 3.66 -11.43
C ALA A 63 1.62 2.60 -10.41
N ILE A 64 1.65 1.34 -10.82
CA ILE A 64 2.26 0.24 -10.06
C ILE A 64 3.53 -0.17 -10.79
N LEU A 65 4.66 -0.11 -10.10
CA LEU A 65 5.95 -0.63 -10.57
C LEU A 65 6.24 -1.94 -9.83
N LYS A 66 5.93 -3.06 -10.48
CA LYS A 66 6.22 -4.38 -9.95
C LYS A 66 7.62 -4.81 -10.36
N LEU A 67 8.49 -5.08 -9.39
CA LEU A 67 9.83 -5.58 -9.63
C LEU A 67 9.80 -7.06 -10.02
N PHE A 68 10.66 -7.42 -10.98
CA PHE A 68 10.88 -8.81 -11.39
C PHE A 68 12.37 -9.00 -11.74
N PRO A 69 12.90 -10.24 -11.69
CA PRO A 69 14.27 -10.52 -12.08
C PRO A 69 14.52 -10.14 -13.55
N GLY A 70 15.55 -9.30 -13.78
CA GLY A 70 15.87 -8.82 -15.13
C GLY A 70 15.14 -7.54 -15.56
N ILE A 71 14.40 -6.88 -14.66
CA ILE A 71 13.82 -5.56 -14.95
C ILE A 71 14.92 -4.59 -15.40
N THR A 72 14.67 -3.85 -16.47
CA THR A 72 15.65 -2.93 -17.07
C THR A 72 15.45 -1.50 -16.60
N GLU A 73 16.49 -0.70 -16.72
CA GLU A 73 16.44 0.75 -16.48
C GLU A 73 15.41 1.43 -17.38
N HIS A 74 15.35 1.02 -18.65
CA HIS A 74 14.36 1.52 -19.60
C HIS A 74 12.92 1.30 -19.13
N THR A 75 12.61 0.11 -18.64
CA THR A 75 11.27 -0.20 -18.11
C THR A 75 10.91 0.66 -16.92
N VAL A 76 11.83 0.82 -15.97
CA VAL A 76 11.62 1.64 -14.77
C VAL A 76 11.41 3.11 -15.17
N ASN A 77 12.28 3.66 -16.01
CA ASN A 77 12.18 5.04 -16.47
C ASN A 77 10.90 5.29 -17.27
N ALA A 78 10.47 4.36 -18.11
CA ALA A 78 9.22 4.49 -18.85
C ALA A 78 7.99 4.68 -17.93
N ILE A 79 7.97 3.99 -16.79
CA ILE A 79 6.90 4.15 -15.79
C ILE A 79 7.07 5.48 -15.03
N LEU A 80 8.27 5.78 -14.56
CA LEU A 80 8.53 6.99 -13.75
C LEU A 80 8.42 8.30 -14.55
N GLN A 81 8.41 8.22 -15.88
CA GLN A 81 8.27 9.37 -16.79
C GLN A 81 6.87 9.49 -17.40
N ILE A 82 5.89 8.73 -16.94
CA ILE A 82 4.49 8.87 -17.41
C ILE A 82 4.04 10.33 -17.17
N PRO A 83 3.56 11.03 -18.19
CA PRO A 83 3.09 12.40 -18.05
C PRO A 83 1.97 12.53 -17.03
N GLY A 84 2.10 13.46 -16.09
CA GLY A 84 1.11 13.71 -15.04
C GLY A 84 1.14 12.71 -13.89
N LEU A 85 2.06 11.74 -13.86
CA LEU A 85 2.21 10.78 -12.77
C LEU A 85 2.48 11.50 -11.43
N LYS A 86 1.70 11.17 -10.40
CA LYS A 86 1.82 11.76 -9.06
C LYS A 86 2.29 10.77 -8.01
N ALA A 87 1.99 9.49 -8.16
CA ALA A 87 2.44 8.47 -7.24
C ALA A 87 2.73 7.13 -7.90
N VAL A 88 3.61 6.34 -7.26
CA VAL A 88 3.95 4.98 -7.66
C VAL A 88 3.86 4.05 -6.46
N VAL A 89 3.17 2.94 -6.61
CA VAL A 89 3.27 1.80 -5.71
C VAL A 89 4.39 0.92 -6.23
N LEU A 90 5.50 0.86 -5.48
CA LEU A 90 6.64 0.00 -5.79
C LEU A 90 6.41 -1.38 -5.15
N GLU A 91 6.06 -2.38 -5.95
CA GLU A 91 5.97 -3.76 -5.47
C GLU A 91 7.35 -4.43 -5.49
N SER A 92 7.96 -4.53 -4.31
CA SER A 92 9.34 -5.00 -4.11
C SER A 92 9.42 -6.44 -3.59
N PHE A 93 10.63 -7.00 -3.54
CA PHE A 93 10.85 -8.39 -3.12
C PHE A 93 10.87 -8.53 -1.59
N GLY A 94 10.34 -9.66 -1.09
CA GLY A 94 10.41 -10.03 0.33
C GLY A 94 9.93 -8.90 1.25
N ALA A 95 10.71 -8.56 2.26
CA ALA A 95 10.39 -7.51 3.24
C ALA A 95 10.68 -6.07 2.75
N GLY A 96 10.68 -5.82 1.45
CA GLY A 96 10.91 -4.49 0.88
C GLY A 96 12.24 -4.33 0.15
N ASN A 97 12.82 -5.43 -0.35
CA ASN A 97 14.10 -5.41 -1.06
C ASN A 97 13.96 -5.03 -2.55
N ALA A 98 15.01 -4.39 -3.07
CA ALA A 98 15.10 -3.95 -4.46
C ALA A 98 16.42 -4.41 -5.11
N PRO A 99 16.57 -4.31 -6.45
CA PRO A 99 17.84 -4.60 -7.12
C PRO A 99 18.98 -3.72 -6.59
N ARG A 100 20.15 -4.34 -6.33
CA ARG A 100 21.36 -3.61 -5.92
C ARG A 100 22.04 -2.94 -7.12
N LYS A 101 21.35 -2.00 -7.76
CA LYS A 101 21.83 -1.27 -8.94
C LYS A 101 21.70 0.24 -8.70
N MET A 102 22.78 0.98 -8.80
CA MET A 102 22.78 2.42 -8.56
C MET A 102 21.82 3.17 -9.48
N TRP A 103 21.72 2.77 -10.76
CA TRP A 103 20.78 3.38 -11.70
C TRP A 103 19.33 3.32 -11.18
N PHE A 104 18.96 2.23 -10.49
CA PHE A 104 17.61 2.05 -9.96
C PHE A 104 17.29 3.07 -8.84
N TYR A 105 18.21 3.22 -7.89
CA TYR A 105 18.04 4.21 -6.81
C TYR A 105 18.06 5.63 -7.33
N ASN A 106 18.94 5.93 -8.31
CA ASN A 106 18.99 7.23 -8.96
C ASN A 106 17.69 7.56 -9.67
N ALA A 107 17.12 6.61 -10.43
CA ALA A 107 15.82 6.80 -11.10
C ALA A 107 14.68 7.08 -10.11
N LEU A 108 14.64 6.38 -8.97
CA LEU A 108 13.66 6.64 -7.91
C LEU A 108 13.88 8.02 -7.27
N LYS A 109 15.14 8.38 -6.98
CA LYS A 109 15.50 9.69 -6.41
C LYS A 109 15.08 10.82 -7.34
N ASP A 110 15.41 10.73 -8.63
CA ASP A 110 15.00 11.72 -9.63
C ASP A 110 13.47 11.87 -9.71
N ALA A 111 12.74 10.75 -9.58
CA ALA A 111 11.27 10.79 -9.56
C ALA A 111 10.74 11.48 -8.29
N THR A 112 11.28 11.16 -7.12
CA THR A 112 10.87 11.80 -5.86
C THR A 112 11.25 13.28 -5.81
N ASP A 113 12.39 13.67 -6.40
CA ASP A 113 12.80 15.08 -6.51
C ASP A 113 11.86 15.89 -7.45
N ARG A 114 11.24 15.23 -8.43
CA ARG A 114 10.18 15.83 -9.24
C ARG A 114 8.82 15.87 -8.53
N GLY A 115 8.74 15.37 -7.30
CA GLY A 115 7.51 15.37 -6.51
C GLY A 115 6.63 14.14 -6.66
N ILE A 116 7.10 13.06 -7.31
CA ILE A 116 6.37 11.80 -7.38
C ILE A 116 6.50 11.07 -6.04
N LEU A 117 5.38 10.73 -5.43
CA LEU A 117 5.35 9.92 -4.21
C LEU A 117 5.59 8.45 -4.55
N ILE A 118 6.54 7.81 -3.89
CA ILE A 118 6.82 6.37 -4.11
C ILE A 118 6.61 5.63 -2.80
N VAL A 119 5.69 4.66 -2.80
CA VAL A 119 5.35 3.85 -1.63
C VAL A 119 5.76 2.40 -1.89
N ASN A 120 6.66 1.89 -1.07
CA ASN A 120 7.18 0.52 -1.16
C ASN A 120 6.23 -0.46 -0.49
N LYS A 121 5.79 -1.47 -1.22
CA LYS A 121 4.92 -2.57 -0.78
C LYS A 121 5.58 -3.91 -1.12
N SER A 122 5.49 -4.88 -0.22
CA SER A 122 5.96 -6.23 -0.50
C SER A 122 5.08 -6.94 -1.52
N GLN A 123 5.69 -7.72 -2.42
CA GLN A 123 4.96 -8.67 -3.28
C GLN A 123 4.42 -9.87 -2.49
N CYS A 124 4.92 -10.10 -1.28
CA CYS A 124 4.44 -11.17 -0.42
C CYS A 124 3.04 -10.84 0.12
N SER A 125 2.20 -11.87 0.23
CA SER A 125 0.85 -11.72 0.76
C SER A 125 0.83 -11.50 2.28
N THR A 126 1.85 -11.99 3.00
CA THR A 126 2.00 -11.85 4.45
C THR A 126 3.23 -11.04 4.81
N GLY A 127 3.21 -10.43 5.99
CA GLY A 127 4.30 -9.62 6.53
C GLY A 127 4.19 -8.15 6.14
N SER A 128 5.21 -7.40 6.50
CA SER A 128 5.28 -5.95 6.30
C SER A 128 6.58 -5.56 5.59
N VAL A 129 6.59 -4.34 5.04
CA VAL A 129 7.81 -3.70 4.55
C VAL A 129 8.58 -3.14 5.73
N GLU A 130 9.80 -3.64 5.94
CA GLU A 130 10.72 -3.18 6.99
C GLU A 130 11.77 -2.24 6.39
N MET A 131 11.45 -0.94 6.38
CA MET A 131 12.40 0.07 5.91
C MET A 131 13.52 0.28 6.94
N GLY A 132 14.76 0.43 6.46
CA GLY A 132 15.92 0.72 7.31
C GLY A 132 16.64 -0.51 7.90
N ARG A 133 16.10 -1.72 7.72
CA ARG A 133 16.70 -2.95 8.26
C ARG A 133 17.85 -3.50 7.40
N TYR A 134 17.77 -3.35 6.10
CA TYR A 134 18.74 -3.84 5.13
C TYR A 134 19.32 -2.69 4.32
N GLU A 135 20.54 -2.86 3.80
CA GLU A 135 21.20 -1.87 2.93
C GLU A 135 20.31 -1.41 1.77
N THR A 136 19.63 -2.35 1.12
CA THR A 136 18.70 -2.05 0.01
C THR A 136 17.55 -1.16 0.44
N SER A 137 17.01 -1.36 1.65
CA SER A 137 15.93 -0.54 2.18
C SER A 137 16.42 0.84 2.66
N LEU A 138 17.67 0.95 3.13
CA LEU A 138 18.31 2.26 3.41
C LEU A 138 18.47 3.08 2.14
N ASN A 139 18.90 2.46 1.04
CA ASN A 139 19.02 3.14 -0.26
C ASN A 139 17.67 3.61 -0.80
N LEU A 140 16.60 2.81 -0.60
CA LEU A 140 15.23 3.22 -0.94
C LEU A 140 14.78 4.43 -0.10
N MET A 141 15.04 4.42 1.20
CA MET A 141 14.75 5.57 2.08
C MET A 141 15.50 6.82 1.64
N SER A 142 16.79 6.69 1.32
CA SER A 142 17.61 7.81 0.82
C SER A 142 17.13 8.35 -0.53
N ALA A 143 16.46 7.51 -1.33
CA ALA A 143 15.78 7.91 -2.55
C ALA A 143 14.38 8.53 -2.31
N GLY A 144 13.96 8.71 -1.05
CA GLY A 144 12.66 9.31 -0.72
C GLY A 144 11.48 8.34 -0.77
N VAL A 145 11.72 7.05 -0.86
CA VAL A 145 10.67 6.01 -0.89
C VAL A 145 10.11 5.78 0.52
N MET A 146 8.79 5.75 0.63
CA MET A 146 8.06 5.55 1.87
C MET A 146 7.65 4.10 2.06
N SER A 147 7.39 3.68 3.31
CA SER A 147 6.83 2.36 3.61
C SER A 147 5.33 2.29 3.33
N GLY A 148 4.89 1.20 2.72
CA GLY A 148 3.48 0.80 2.64
C GLY A 148 3.08 -0.16 3.76
N TYR A 149 4.02 -0.43 4.69
CA TYR A 149 3.81 -1.32 5.84
C TYR A 149 3.24 -2.68 5.41
N ASP A 150 2.16 -3.11 6.03
CA ASP A 150 1.44 -4.36 5.77
C ASP A 150 0.14 -4.18 4.98
N CYS A 151 -0.03 -3.02 4.32
CA CYS A 151 -1.17 -2.74 3.46
C CYS A 151 -1.27 -3.74 2.30
N THR A 152 -2.49 -3.98 1.83
CA THR A 152 -2.70 -4.61 0.51
C THR A 152 -2.41 -3.61 -0.61
N THR A 153 -2.15 -4.09 -1.83
CA THR A 153 -1.96 -3.21 -3.00
C THR A 153 -3.20 -2.35 -3.24
N GLU A 154 -4.40 -2.94 -3.11
CA GLU A 154 -5.68 -2.26 -3.28
C GLU A 154 -5.84 -1.11 -2.26
N ALA A 155 -5.47 -1.36 -1.00
CA ALA A 155 -5.55 -0.35 0.06
C ALA A 155 -4.59 0.80 -0.16
N ILE A 156 -3.32 0.53 -0.57
CA ILE A 156 -2.34 1.60 -0.87
C ILE A 156 -2.78 2.44 -2.06
N VAL A 157 -3.21 1.79 -3.15
CA VAL A 157 -3.67 2.49 -4.37
C VAL A 157 -4.83 3.42 -4.03
N THR A 158 -5.87 2.90 -3.36
CA THR A 158 -7.05 3.71 -3.01
C THR A 158 -6.73 4.80 -1.99
N LYS A 159 -5.83 4.55 -1.03
CA LYS A 159 -5.35 5.55 -0.09
C LYS A 159 -4.61 6.69 -0.80
N LEU A 160 -3.72 6.36 -1.75
CA LEU A 160 -3.01 7.36 -2.56
C LEU A 160 -3.98 8.18 -3.41
N MET A 161 -4.94 7.54 -4.10
CA MET A 161 -5.96 8.25 -4.89
C MET A 161 -6.74 9.27 -4.04
N TYR A 162 -7.14 8.85 -2.85
CA TYR A 162 -7.84 9.71 -1.90
C TYR A 162 -6.97 10.86 -1.41
N LEU A 163 -5.75 10.59 -0.96
CA LEU A 163 -4.85 11.62 -0.42
C LEU A 163 -4.42 12.64 -1.47
N LEU A 164 -4.14 12.19 -2.69
CA LEU A 164 -3.80 13.06 -3.83
C LEU A 164 -4.97 13.96 -4.25
N GLY A 165 -6.20 13.53 -4.03
CA GLY A 165 -7.39 14.32 -4.33
C GLY A 165 -7.81 15.30 -3.22
N GLU A 166 -7.51 14.97 -1.95
CA GLU A 166 -8.05 15.70 -0.78
C GLU A 166 -7.02 16.55 -0.02
N CYS A 167 -5.70 16.25 -0.15
CA CYS A 167 -4.67 16.98 0.58
C CYS A 167 -4.04 18.07 -0.28
N ASP A 168 -3.81 19.23 0.34
CA ASP A 168 -3.28 20.42 -0.31
C ASP A 168 -1.74 20.44 -0.40
N SER A 169 -1.04 19.55 0.31
CA SER A 169 0.43 19.50 0.33
C SER A 169 0.99 18.10 0.38
N GLN A 170 2.18 17.92 -0.17
CA GLN A 170 2.89 16.64 -0.12
C GLN A 170 3.24 16.21 1.31
N ASP A 171 3.56 17.13 2.20
CA ASP A 171 3.88 16.82 3.59
C ASP A 171 2.65 16.29 4.33
N ALA A 172 1.46 16.84 4.08
CA ALA A 172 0.21 16.31 4.58
C ALA A 172 -0.04 14.88 4.07
N ILE A 173 0.20 14.63 2.77
CA ILE A 173 0.06 13.28 2.19
C ILE A 173 1.05 12.31 2.84
N LYS A 174 2.33 12.68 2.95
CA LYS A 174 3.37 11.84 3.57
C LYS A 174 3.01 11.49 5.02
N HIS A 175 2.55 12.47 5.78
CA HIS A 175 2.08 12.24 7.15
C HIS A 175 0.90 11.26 7.18
N GLN A 176 -0.11 11.46 6.34
CA GLN A 176 -1.28 10.56 6.29
C GLN A 176 -0.94 9.16 5.78
N LEU A 177 0.06 9.02 4.91
CA LEU A 177 0.56 7.70 4.47
C LEU A 177 1.18 6.89 5.61
N SER A 178 1.80 7.55 6.60
CA SER A 178 2.44 6.88 7.74
C SER A 178 1.47 6.48 8.86
N VAL A 179 0.20 6.91 8.81
CA VAL A 179 -0.81 6.59 9.82
C VAL A 179 -1.96 5.77 9.24
N SER A 180 -2.53 4.89 10.06
CA SER A 180 -3.73 4.14 9.67
C SER A 180 -4.95 5.06 9.73
N MET A 181 -5.60 5.30 8.58
CA MET A 181 -6.77 6.18 8.48
C MET A 181 -8.08 5.46 8.78
N CYS A 182 -8.20 4.22 8.34
CA CYS A 182 -9.41 3.42 8.46
C CYS A 182 -9.11 1.92 8.72
N GLY A 183 -7.97 1.63 9.32
CA GLY A 183 -7.53 0.29 9.67
C GLY A 183 -6.97 -0.50 8.49
N GLU A 184 -6.49 0.18 7.45
CA GLU A 184 -5.90 -0.42 6.24
C GLU A 184 -4.49 -0.96 6.48
N MET A 185 -3.85 -0.57 7.56
CA MET A 185 -2.55 -1.10 8.01
C MET A 185 -2.53 -1.28 9.53
N THR A 186 -1.66 -2.15 10.00
CA THR A 186 -1.35 -2.26 11.43
C THR A 186 -0.58 -1.00 11.86
N GLY A 187 -0.96 -0.41 12.98
CA GLY A 187 -0.35 0.82 13.46
C GLY A 187 1.17 0.68 13.63
N SER A 188 1.89 1.72 13.25
CA SER A 188 3.33 1.87 13.56
C SER A 188 3.52 2.16 15.03
#